data_acf7d3c693703824a1695b8bffb19633
#
_entry.id   acf7d3c693703824a1695b8bffb19633
#
_cell.length_a   1.000
_cell.length_b   1.000
_cell.length_c   1.000
_cell.angle_alpha   90.00
_cell.angle_beta   90.00
_cell.angle_gamma   90.00
#
_symmetry.space_group_name_H-M   'P 1'
#
loop_
_entity.id
_entity.type
_entity.pdbx_description
1 polymer ?
#
loop_
_entity_poly.entity_id
_entity_poly.type
_entity_poly.pdbx_seq_one_letter_code
_entity_poly.pdbx_strand_id
1 'polypeptide(L)'
;AARYGISRERVYQILRYTRIHGRTPVLQRPGRRPRPPPWDAVFLVLVYRRIYQLGPLALSRHIATETGRVIPHTMIYRILCERGLITAQKRRPPRPKWVRFERQHSMSLWQGDWKQVTIDGQVQWLIAFLDDASRFITCWGLFPSPTTEATIMVLETGFARYGVPTEILTDHGSQFVSNQKTDTPHHAFGRFLDHYAIRHIVARRNHPQTNGKIERFFREIDRLIAAGFTMDDVIDWQNRIKPHASLDYKVPETVFVERLPPERIFGYAQRWLCE
;
A
#
# COMPACT_ATOMS: atom_id res chain seq x y z
N ALA A 1 24.63 -40.44 -11.75
CA ALA A 1 24.00 -39.50 -12.67
C ALA A 1 22.49 -39.40 -12.41
N ALA A 2 21.72 -40.46 -12.59
CA ALA A 2 20.27 -40.44 -12.43
C ALA A 2 19.79 -39.92 -11.05
N ARG A 3 20.44 -40.35 -9.95
CA ARG A 3 20.10 -39.96 -8.57
C ARG A 3 20.20 -38.44 -8.33
N TYR A 4 21.00 -37.73 -9.12
CA TYR A 4 21.26 -36.29 -8.94
C TYR A 4 20.74 -35.44 -10.11
N GLY A 5 19.96 -36.03 -11.04
CA GLY A 5 19.39 -35.32 -12.18
C GLY A 5 20.39 -34.69 -13.14
N ILE A 6 21.62 -35.25 -13.23
CA ILE A 6 22.68 -34.76 -14.11
C ILE A 6 23.07 -35.86 -15.14
N SER A 7 23.51 -35.42 -16.35
CA SER A 7 23.90 -36.34 -17.40
C SER A 7 25.20 -37.08 -17.06
N ARG A 8 25.39 -38.29 -17.62
CA ARG A 8 26.66 -39.07 -17.46
C ARG A 8 27.85 -38.25 -17.90
N GLU A 9 27.75 -37.55 -19.00
CA GLU A 9 28.80 -36.70 -19.54
C GLU A 9 29.19 -35.60 -18.54
N ARG A 10 28.25 -34.98 -17.87
CA ARG A 10 28.50 -34.00 -16.83
C ARG A 10 29.25 -34.59 -15.63
N VAL A 11 28.95 -35.82 -15.25
CA VAL A 11 29.70 -36.55 -14.21
C VAL A 11 31.14 -36.74 -14.62
N TYR A 12 31.41 -37.21 -15.85
CA TYR A 12 32.79 -37.38 -16.37
C TYR A 12 33.55 -36.06 -16.41
N GLN A 13 32.90 -34.95 -16.82
CA GLN A 13 33.55 -33.64 -16.81
C GLN A 13 33.96 -33.22 -15.38
N ILE A 14 33.09 -33.43 -14.40
CA ILE A 14 33.39 -33.13 -13.00
C ILE A 14 34.58 -33.99 -12.50
N LEU A 15 34.53 -35.29 -12.73
CA LEU A 15 35.60 -36.21 -12.32
C LEU A 15 36.93 -35.87 -12.97
N ARG A 16 36.94 -35.58 -14.27
CA ARG A 16 38.16 -35.15 -15.00
C ARG A 16 38.73 -33.87 -14.42
N TYR A 17 37.88 -32.88 -14.16
CA TYR A 17 38.29 -31.62 -13.54
C TYR A 17 38.87 -31.83 -12.15
N THR A 18 38.23 -32.65 -11.31
CA THR A 18 38.71 -32.97 -9.96
C THR A 18 40.06 -33.70 -9.99
N ARG A 19 40.24 -34.62 -10.96
CA ARG A 19 41.52 -35.33 -11.13
C ARG A 19 42.67 -34.39 -11.52
N ILE A 20 42.41 -33.40 -12.39
CA ILE A 20 43.44 -32.46 -12.87
C ILE A 20 43.75 -31.39 -11.81
N HIS A 21 42.77 -30.90 -11.11
CA HIS A 21 42.90 -29.71 -10.23
C HIS A 21 42.86 -30.02 -8.73
N GLY A 22 42.72 -31.29 -8.33
CA GLY A 22 42.65 -31.69 -6.92
C GLY A 22 41.45 -31.19 -6.13
N ARG A 23 40.51 -30.54 -6.80
CA ARG A 23 39.29 -29.97 -6.19
C ARG A 23 38.09 -30.09 -7.11
N THR A 24 36.87 -30.17 -6.53
CA THR A 24 35.62 -30.16 -7.29
C THR A 24 35.40 -28.80 -7.97
N PRO A 25 34.90 -28.79 -9.24
CA PRO A 25 34.61 -27.53 -9.91
C PRO A 25 33.49 -26.77 -9.17
N VAL A 26 33.73 -25.51 -8.87
CA VAL A 26 32.66 -24.61 -8.43
C VAL A 26 31.81 -24.33 -9.66
N LEU A 27 30.54 -24.78 -9.63
CA LEU A 27 29.59 -24.55 -10.71
C LEU A 27 29.25 -23.05 -10.77
N GLN A 28 29.89 -22.36 -11.70
CA GLN A 28 29.48 -21.00 -12.03
C GLN A 28 28.11 -21.04 -12.70
N ARG A 29 27.21 -20.14 -12.31
CA ARG A 29 25.92 -20.01 -12.97
C ARG A 29 26.18 -19.75 -14.48
N PRO A 30 25.60 -20.56 -15.40
CA PRO A 30 25.73 -20.29 -16.82
C PRO A 30 25.05 -18.96 -17.13
N GLY A 31 25.65 -18.16 -18.01
CA GLY A 31 25.14 -16.91 -18.44
C GLY A 31 26.15 -15.76 -18.44
N ARG A 32 25.80 -14.67 -19.08
CA ARG A 32 26.62 -13.45 -19.13
C ARG A 32 26.75 -12.87 -17.72
N ARG A 33 27.96 -12.55 -17.30
CA ARG A 33 28.18 -11.85 -16.02
C ARG A 33 27.40 -10.55 -16.01
N PRO A 34 26.60 -10.26 -14.95
CA PRO A 34 25.87 -9.01 -14.85
C PRO A 34 26.85 -7.82 -14.91
N ARG A 35 26.63 -6.90 -15.83
CA ARG A 35 27.40 -5.65 -15.84
C ARG A 35 27.06 -4.86 -14.57
N PRO A 36 28.04 -4.20 -13.93
CA PRO A 36 27.76 -3.30 -12.83
C PRO A 36 26.80 -2.18 -13.31
N PRO A 37 25.86 -1.74 -12.47
CA PRO A 37 25.00 -0.64 -12.84
C PRO A 37 25.83 0.65 -13.00
N PRO A 38 25.45 1.56 -13.93
CA PRO A 38 26.10 2.86 -14.07
C PRO A 38 26.02 3.63 -12.74
N TRP A 39 27.10 4.32 -12.39
CA TRP A 39 27.21 5.00 -11.08
C TRP A 39 26.14 6.08 -10.87
N ASP A 40 25.78 6.78 -11.91
CA ASP A 40 24.72 7.80 -11.93
C ASP A 40 23.31 7.19 -11.69
N ALA A 41 23.04 6.00 -12.22
CA ALA A 41 21.82 5.27 -11.90
C ALA A 41 21.82 4.81 -10.44
N VAL A 42 22.96 4.36 -9.91
CA VAL A 42 23.09 3.97 -8.49
C VAL A 42 22.79 5.18 -7.60
N PHE A 43 23.44 6.32 -7.89
CA PHE A 43 23.24 7.56 -7.12
C PHE A 43 21.77 7.98 -7.11
N LEU A 44 21.16 8.07 -8.29
CA LEU A 44 19.75 8.46 -8.44
C LEU A 44 18.80 7.54 -7.66
N VAL A 45 19.00 6.22 -7.78
CA VAL A 45 18.20 5.22 -7.05
C VAL A 45 18.34 5.38 -5.54
N LEU A 46 19.53 5.62 -5.01
CA LEU A 46 19.76 5.75 -3.58
C LEU A 46 19.14 7.04 -3.02
N VAL A 47 19.28 8.16 -3.73
CA VAL A 47 18.67 9.45 -3.36
C VAL A 47 17.15 9.32 -3.32
N TYR A 48 16.55 8.85 -4.40
CA TYR A 48 15.09 8.70 -4.48
C TYR A 48 14.55 7.66 -3.49
N ARG A 49 15.29 6.57 -3.24
CA ARG A 49 14.91 5.60 -2.21
C ARG A 49 14.91 6.22 -0.82
N ARG A 50 15.88 7.06 -0.50
CA ARG A 50 15.95 7.72 0.80
C ARG A 50 14.81 8.73 1.01
N ILE A 51 14.52 9.52 -0.02
CA ILE A 51 13.49 10.58 0.04
C ILE A 51 12.09 9.95 0.06
N TYR A 52 11.79 9.07 -0.91
CA TYR A 52 10.42 8.61 -1.16
C TYR A 52 10.07 7.25 -0.58
N GLN A 53 11.04 6.52 -0.03
CA GLN A 53 10.82 5.19 0.58
C GLN A 53 10.04 4.19 -0.29
N LEU A 54 10.05 4.35 -1.61
CA LEU A 54 9.33 3.51 -2.56
C LEU A 54 10.02 2.17 -2.81
N GLY A 55 9.25 1.10 -3.06
CA GLY A 55 9.78 -0.18 -3.53
C GLY A 55 10.29 -0.12 -4.97
N PRO A 56 11.07 -1.14 -5.44
CA PRO A 56 11.80 -1.08 -6.73
C PRO A 56 10.94 -0.72 -7.94
N LEU A 57 9.74 -1.27 -8.04
CA LEU A 57 8.85 -1.04 -9.19
C LEU A 57 8.22 0.35 -9.15
N ALA A 58 7.73 0.78 -7.97
CA ALA A 58 7.19 2.11 -7.80
C ALA A 58 8.27 3.18 -8.00
N LEU A 59 9.48 2.92 -7.48
CA LEU A 59 10.64 3.79 -7.66
C LEU A 59 11.04 3.94 -9.13
N SER A 60 11.01 2.85 -9.91
CA SER A 60 11.26 2.89 -11.37
C SER A 60 10.29 3.81 -12.09
N ARG A 61 9.02 3.76 -11.72
CA ARG A 61 7.98 4.62 -12.31
C ARG A 61 8.13 6.07 -11.87
N HIS A 62 8.34 6.29 -10.59
CA HIS A 62 8.49 7.64 -10.03
C HIS A 62 9.70 8.37 -10.63
N ILE A 63 10.86 7.71 -10.70
CA ILE A 63 12.06 8.27 -11.36
C ILE A 63 11.77 8.61 -12.83
N ALA A 64 11.10 7.71 -13.55
CA ALA A 64 10.78 7.93 -14.96
C ALA A 64 9.85 9.14 -15.16
N THR A 65 8.86 9.31 -14.27
CA THR A 65 7.92 10.45 -14.33
C THR A 65 8.62 11.77 -14.04
N GLU A 66 9.46 11.82 -13.01
CA GLU A 66 10.10 13.07 -12.57
C GLU A 66 11.31 13.49 -13.42
N THR A 67 12.10 12.52 -13.87
CA THR A 67 13.38 12.82 -14.54
C THR A 67 13.39 12.47 -16.03
N GLY A 68 12.33 11.83 -16.55
CA GLY A 68 12.31 11.25 -17.89
C GLY A 68 13.23 10.03 -18.07
N ARG A 69 13.99 9.64 -17.04
CA ARG A 69 14.97 8.56 -17.11
C ARG A 69 14.39 7.21 -16.72
N VAL A 70 14.42 6.27 -17.64
CA VAL A 70 13.93 4.91 -17.42
C VAL A 70 15.04 4.02 -16.85
N ILE A 71 14.92 3.65 -15.56
CA ILE A 71 15.77 2.65 -14.91
C ILE A 71 14.93 1.39 -14.66
N PRO A 72 15.32 0.22 -15.25
CA PRO A 72 14.55 -1.01 -15.05
C PRO A 72 14.43 -1.39 -13.57
N HIS A 73 13.23 -1.76 -13.15
CA HIS A 73 12.97 -2.14 -11.74
C HIS A 73 13.84 -3.30 -11.25
N THR A 74 14.27 -4.21 -12.14
CA THR A 74 15.20 -5.31 -11.82
C THR A 74 16.60 -4.79 -11.49
N MET A 75 17.07 -3.72 -12.15
CA MET A 75 18.31 -3.04 -11.81
C MET A 75 18.19 -2.34 -10.47
N ILE A 76 17.11 -1.62 -10.22
CA ILE A 76 16.82 -0.97 -8.94
C ILE A 76 16.79 -2.00 -7.82
N TYR A 77 16.08 -3.11 -8.00
CA TYR A 77 16.02 -4.21 -7.04
C TYR A 77 17.42 -4.73 -6.68
N ARG A 78 18.26 -4.95 -7.69
CA ARG A 78 19.66 -5.40 -7.49
C ARG A 78 20.46 -4.37 -6.69
N ILE A 79 20.41 -3.08 -7.05
CA ILE A 79 21.10 -1.99 -6.34
C ILE A 79 20.68 -1.97 -4.87
N LEU A 80 19.38 -2.02 -4.60
CA LEU A 80 18.86 -1.97 -3.24
C LEU A 80 19.24 -3.21 -2.40
N CYS A 81 19.26 -4.40 -3.01
CA CYS A 81 19.74 -5.63 -2.36
C CYS A 81 21.26 -5.58 -2.07
N GLU A 82 22.07 -5.16 -3.04
CA GLU A 82 23.53 -5.03 -2.89
C GLU A 82 23.92 -4.02 -1.79
N ARG A 83 23.07 -3.02 -1.54
CA ARG A 83 23.24 -2.01 -0.47
C ARG A 83 22.54 -2.37 0.84
N GLY A 84 21.95 -3.56 0.96
CA GLY A 84 21.25 -4.00 2.18
C GLY A 84 19.97 -3.23 2.51
N LEU A 85 19.45 -2.40 1.57
CA LEU A 85 18.27 -1.58 1.79
C LEU A 85 16.95 -2.35 1.65
N ILE A 86 17.00 -3.54 1.06
CA ILE A 86 15.91 -4.50 1.01
C ILE A 86 16.46 -5.92 1.11
N THR A 87 15.69 -6.83 1.70
CA THR A 87 16.03 -8.25 1.76
C THR A 87 15.56 -8.96 0.49
N ALA A 88 16.42 -9.81 -0.08
CA ALA A 88 16.04 -10.62 -1.22
C ALA A 88 14.86 -11.54 -0.88
N GLN A 89 13.74 -11.35 -1.58
CA GLN A 89 12.55 -12.16 -1.33
C GLN A 89 12.70 -13.55 -1.96
N LYS A 90 12.45 -14.60 -1.17
CA LYS A 90 12.26 -15.95 -1.70
C LYS A 90 11.00 -15.97 -2.58
N ARG A 91 11.04 -16.69 -3.71
CA ARG A 91 9.85 -16.90 -4.55
C ARG A 91 8.72 -17.47 -3.70
N ARG A 92 7.62 -16.74 -3.61
CA ARG A 92 6.40 -17.25 -2.99
C ARG A 92 5.63 -18.12 -3.98
N PRO A 93 4.98 -19.20 -3.55
CA PRO A 93 4.09 -19.96 -4.42
C PRO A 93 2.98 -19.05 -4.97
N PRO A 94 2.45 -19.36 -6.18
CA PRO A 94 1.32 -18.61 -6.73
C PRO A 94 0.15 -18.66 -5.74
N ARG A 95 -0.41 -17.51 -5.44
CA ARG A 95 -1.61 -17.42 -4.60
C ARG A 95 -2.85 -17.63 -5.46
N PRO A 96 -3.96 -18.21 -4.92
CA PRO A 96 -5.23 -18.25 -5.60
C PRO A 96 -5.61 -16.85 -6.10
N LYS A 97 -6.12 -16.76 -7.33
CA LYS A 97 -6.65 -15.51 -7.87
C LYS A 97 -7.99 -15.23 -7.17
N TRP A 98 -7.99 -14.31 -6.22
CA TRP A 98 -9.21 -13.83 -5.58
C TRP A 98 -9.92 -12.84 -6.50
N VAL A 99 -11.25 -12.89 -6.54
CA VAL A 99 -12.07 -11.87 -7.21
C VAL A 99 -11.89 -10.57 -6.45
N ARG A 100 -11.33 -9.57 -7.12
CA ARG A 100 -11.11 -8.25 -6.53
C ARG A 100 -12.42 -7.47 -6.63
N PHE A 101 -13.00 -7.15 -5.49
CA PHE A 101 -14.11 -6.22 -5.42
C PHE A 101 -13.59 -4.78 -5.38
N GLU A 102 -14.04 -3.93 -6.30
CA GLU A 102 -13.64 -2.53 -6.39
C GLU A 102 -14.80 -1.70 -6.93
N ARG A 103 -15.08 -0.58 -6.31
CA ARG A 103 -16.07 0.39 -6.81
C ARG A 103 -15.52 1.09 -8.05
N GLN A 104 -16.42 1.39 -9.00
CA GLN A 104 -16.04 2.06 -10.25
C GLN A 104 -15.74 3.55 -10.02
N HIS A 105 -16.54 4.21 -9.20
CA HIS A 105 -16.45 5.65 -8.97
C HIS A 105 -15.92 5.97 -7.56
N SER A 106 -15.11 7.01 -7.49
CA SER A 106 -14.71 7.63 -6.22
C SER A 106 -15.94 8.14 -5.48
N MET A 107 -15.88 8.23 -4.16
CA MET A 107 -16.99 8.61 -3.29
C MET A 107 -18.15 7.58 -3.22
N SER A 108 -18.05 6.45 -3.90
CA SER A 108 -19.06 5.39 -3.77
C SER A 108 -18.94 4.63 -2.47
N LEU A 109 -17.74 4.35 -2.02
CA LEU A 109 -17.48 3.60 -0.79
C LEU A 109 -16.19 4.08 -0.14
N TRP A 110 -16.24 4.44 1.15
CA TRP A 110 -15.07 4.63 1.99
C TRP A 110 -14.89 3.45 2.94
N GLN A 111 -13.66 2.96 3.07
CA GLN A 111 -13.29 1.93 4.04
C GLN A 111 -12.67 2.61 5.26
N GLY A 112 -13.25 2.44 6.43
CA GLY A 112 -12.78 2.99 7.70
C GLY A 112 -12.25 1.90 8.63
N ASP A 113 -11.13 2.16 9.29
CA ASP A 113 -10.56 1.24 10.25
C ASP A 113 -9.63 1.97 11.24
N TRP A 114 -9.46 1.38 12.43
CA TRP A 114 -8.60 1.87 13.48
C TRP A 114 -7.29 1.08 13.54
N LYS A 115 -6.18 1.77 13.70
CA LYS A 115 -4.87 1.16 13.91
C LYS A 115 -4.17 1.80 15.09
N GLN A 116 -3.65 0.99 15.99
CA GLN A 116 -2.70 1.44 17.00
C GLN A 116 -1.35 1.75 16.33
N VAL A 117 -0.81 2.93 16.62
CA VAL A 117 0.49 3.41 16.11
C VAL A 117 1.34 3.89 17.28
N THR A 118 2.66 3.81 17.14
CA THR A 118 3.60 4.39 18.10
C THR A 118 4.36 5.54 17.42
N ILE A 119 4.19 6.75 17.95
CA ILE A 119 4.82 7.97 17.43
C ILE A 119 5.58 8.59 18.62
N ASP A 120 6.88 8.83 18.44
CA ASP A 120 7.76 9.40 19.49
C ASP A 120 7.69 8.65 20.83
N GLY A 121 7.57 7.32 20.76
CA GLY A 121 7.45 6.44 21.93
C GLY A 121 6.07 6.45 22.61
N GLN A 122 5.12 7.25 22.13
CA GLN A 122 3.75 7.28 22.64
C GLN A 122 2.81 6.44 21.78
N VAL A 123 1.98 5.66 22.45
CA VAL A 123 0.92 4.86 21.80
C VAL A 123 -0.28 5.74 21.54
N GLN A 124 -0.69 5.80 20.27
CA GLN A 124 -1.87 6.52 19.81
C GLN A 124 -2.70 5.63 18.89
N TRP A 125 -3.93 6.05 18.65
CA TRP A 125 -4.85 5.35 17.76
C TRP A 125 -5.16 6.23 16.54
N LEU A 126 -4.84 5.70 15.36
CA LEU A 126 -5.15 6.28 14.08
C LEU A 126 -6.49 5.75 13.59
N ILE A 127 -7.43 6.64 13.30
CA ILE A 127 -8.57 6.35 12.43
C ILE A 127 -8.26 6.91 11.04
N ALA A 128 -8.53 6.15 9.99
CA ALA A 128 -8.43 6.63 8.62
C ALA A 128 -9.58 6.10 7.77
N PHE A 129 -9.99 6.89 6.78
CA PHE A 129 -10.96 6.49 5.77
C PHE A 129 -10.31 6.53 4.38
N LEU A 130 -10.41 5.41 3.67
CA LEU A 130 -9.82 5.20 2.36
C LEU A 130 -10.92 5.02 1.31
N ASP A 131 -10.89 5.81 0.24
CA ASP A 131 -11.78 5.62 -0.91
C ASP A 131 -11.48 4.31 -1.65
N ASP A 132 -12.51 3.49 -1.83
CA ASP A 132 -12.37 2.13 -2.37
C ASP A 132 -11.91 2.10 -3.82
N ALA A 133 -12.34 3.06 -4.65
CA ALA A 133 -12.02 3.11 -6.06
C ALA A 133 -10.58 3.61 -6.31
N SER A 134 -10.16 4.64 -5.59
CA SER A 134 -8.90 5.36 -5.83
C SER A 134 -7.77 5.01 -4.85
N ARG A 135 -8.08 4.41 -3.70
CA ARG A 135 -7.12 4.22 -2.57
C ARG A 135 -6.69 5.53 -1.90
N PHE A 136 -7.36 6.62 -2.20
CA PHE A 136 -7.12 7.93 -1.62
C PHE A 136 -7.58 7.96 -0.17
N ILE A 137 -6.74 8.46 0.74
CA ILE A 137 -7.13 8.70 2.14
C ILE A 137 -7.88 10.02 2.17
N THR A 138 -9.17 9.97 2.47
CA THR A 138 -10.06 11.13 2.47
C THR A 138 -10.03 11.90 3.77
N CYS A 139 -9.95 11.19 4.90
CA CYS A 139 -9.81 11.80 6.22
C CYS A 139 -9.13 10.85 7.19
N TRP A 140 -8.51 11.43 8.21
CA TRP A 140 -7.79 10.70 9.24
C TRP A 140 -7.63 11.55 10.51
N GLY A 141 -7.32 10.90 11.62
CA GLY A 141 -7.01 11.58 12.88
C GLY A 141 -6.31 10.66 13.87
N LEU A 142 -5.56 11.25 14.80
CA LEU A 142 -4.86 10.56 15.89
C LEU A 142 -5.54 10.88 17.21
N PHE A 143 -5.78 9.85 18.02
CA PHE A 143 -6.49 9.96 19.29
C PHE A 143 -5.85 9.05 20.36
N PRO A 144 -6.05 9.35 21.66
CA PRO A 144 -5.58 8.49 22.74
C PRO A 144 -6.27 7.12 22.78
N SER A 145 -7.52 7.04 22.29
CA SER A 145 -8.32 5.80 22.28
C SER A 145 -9.31 5.79 21.11
N PRO A 146 -9.71 4.59 20.61
CA PRO A 146 -10.69 4.46 19.56
C PRO A 146 -12.10 4.69 20.11
N THR A 147 -12.74 5.81 19.74
CA THR A 147 -14.09 6.17 20.15
C THR A 147 -14.99 6.46 18.97
N THR A 148 -16.30 6.38 19.20
CA THR A 148 -17.32 6.73 18.19
C THR A 148 -17.27 8.23 17.87
N GLU A 149 -17.11 9.06 18.88
CA GLU A 149 -17.06 10.53 18.75
C GLU A 149 -15.86 10.95 17.89
N ALA A 150 -14.68 10.39 18.15
CA ALA A 150 -13.49 10.64 17.33
C ALA A 150 -13.68 10.21 15.87
N THR A 151 -14.35 9.06 15.66
CA THR A 151 -14.69 8.59 14.31
C THR A 151 -15.60 9.57 13.58
N ILE A 152 -16.65 10.06 14.24
CA ILE A 152 -17.61 11.03 13.69
C ILE A 152 -16.89 12.34 13.36
N MET A 153 -16.10 12.87 14.29
CA MET A 153 -15.32 14.11 14.09
C MET A 153 -14.46 14.03 12.83
N VAL A 154 -13.74 12.91 12.64
CA VAL A 154 -12.90 12.71 11.45
C VAL A 154 -13.72 12.62 10.18
N LEU A 155 -14.88 11.94 10.19
CA LEU A 155 -15.77 11.90 9.03
C LEU A 155 -16.31 13.26 8.65
N GLU A 156 -16.68 14.09 9.64
CA GLU A 156 -17.17 15.46 9.39
C GLU A 156 -16.11 16.30 8.66
N THR A 157 -14.83 16.18 9.04
CA THR A 157 -13.74 16.86 8.30
C THR A 157 -13.62 16.36 6.86
N GLY A 158 -13.77 15.05 6.66
CA GLY A 158 -13.78 14.45 5.33
C GLY A 158 -14.96 14.89 4.50
N PHE A 159 -16.16 14.95 5.10
CA PHE A 159 -17.38 15.40 4.42
C PHE A 159 -17.31 16.88 4.03
N ALA A 160 -16.78 17.72 4.91
CA ALA A 160 -16.56 19.13 4.60
C ALA A 160 -15.62 19.33 3.41
N ARG A 161 -14.57 18.52 3.32
CA ARG A 161 -13.53 18.64 2.30
C ARG A 161 -13.90 17.99 0.96
N TYR A 162 -14.45 16.79 0.98
CA TYR A 162 -14.67 15.98 -0.23
C TYR A 162 -16.15 15.72 -0.52
N GLY A 163 -17.04 16.01 0.42
CA GLY A 163 -18.46 15.66 0.36
C GLY A 163 -18.74 14.29 0.97
N VAL A 164 -20.01 13.93 1.02
CA VAL A 164 -20.52 12.72 1.68
C VAL A 164 -20.42 11.51 0.74
N PRO A 165 -19.80 10.38 1.15
CA PRO A 165 -19.79 9.16 0.33
C PRO A 165 -21.16 8.48 0.33
N THR A 166 -21.40 7.60 -0.66
CA THR A 166 -22.63 6.81 -0.70
C THR A 166 -22.67 5.71 0.35
N GLU A 167 -21.51 5.09 0.62
CA GLU A 167 -21.39 3.96 1.52
C GLU A 167 -20.14 4.10 2.40
N ILE A 168 -20.21 3.58 3.62
CA ILE A 168 -19.05 3.42 4.51
C ILE A 168 -18.98 1.96 4.93
N LEU A 169 -17.79 1.37 4.81
CA LEU A 169 -17.48 0.01 5.25
C LEU A 169 -16.54 0.07 6.45
N THR A 170 -16.91 -0.63 7.53
CA THR A 170 -16.11 -0.78 8.74
C THR A 170 -16.04 -2.24 9.17
N ASP A 171 -15.21 -2.54 10.15
CA ASP A 171 -15.24 -3.80 10.88
C ASP A 171 -16.37 -3.82 11.94
N HIS A 172 -16.33 -4.83 12.82
CA HIS A 172 -17.27 -5.00 13.95
C HIS A 172 -16.77 -4.32 15.25
N GLY A 173 -15.86 -3.35 15.16
CA GLY A 173 -15.39 -2.63 16.35
C GLY A 173 -16.53 -1.97 17.10
N SER A 174 -16.46 -1.93 18.43
CA SER A 174 -17.50 -1.33 19.29
C SER A 174 -17.74 0.15 19.01
N GLN A 175 -16.80 0.84 18.42
CA GLN A 175 -16.90 2.23 17.96
C GLN A 175 -17.81 2.40 16.75
N PHE A 176 -18.10 1.34 15.99
CA PHE A 176 -18.93 1.38 14.78
C PHE A 176 -20.27 0.66 14.94
N VAL A 177 -20.33 -0.38 15.77
CA VAL A 177 -21.53 -1.19 15.94
C VAL A 177 -21.79 -1.52 17.41
N SER A 178 -23.06 -1.61 17.80
CA SER A 178 -23.41 -2.08 19.14
C SER A 178 -23.16 -3.58 19.27
N ASN A 179 -22.48 -3.99 20.33
CA ASN A 179 -22.30 -5.40 20.67
C ASN A 179 -23.49 -6.00 21.43
N GLN A 180 -24.49 -5.18 21.77
CA GLN A 180 -25.68 -5.63 22.50
C GLN A 180 -26.71 -6.21 21.56
N LYS A 181 -27.20 -7.42 21.86
CA LYS A 181 -28.23 -8.14 21.12
C LYS A 181 -29.67 -7.61 21.36
N THR A 182 -29.81 -6.55 22.09
CA THR A 182 -31.11 -5.96 22.44
C THR A 182 -31.53 -4.89 21.44
N ASP A 183 -32.85 -4.73 21.23
CA ASP A 183 -33.54 -3.66 20.49
C ASP A 183 -33.22 -2.23 21.02
N THR A 184 -32.00 -1.98 21.38
CA THR A 184 -31.53 -0.66 21.83
C THR A 184 -31.44 0.30 20.66
N PRO A 185 -31.79 1.58 20.90
CA PRO A 185 -31.77 2.63 19.88
C PRO A 185 -30.41 2.66 19.21
N HIS A 186 -30.43 2.77 17.88
CA HIS A 186 -29.29 2.75 16.97
C HIS A 186 -28.03 3.32 17.61
N HIS A 187 -26.92 2.58 17.50
CA HIS A 187 -25.59 3.05 17.90
C HIS A 187 -25.34 4.47 17.38
N ALA A 188 -24.65 5.33 18.15
CA ALA A 188 -24.45 6.73 17.78
C ALA A 188 -23.85 6.90 16.37
N PHE A 189 -22.93 6.02 15.99
CA PHE A 189 -22.35 5.97 14.64
C PHE A 189 -23.42 5.66 13.57
N GLY A 190 -24.31 4.70 13.82
CA GLY A 190 -25.42 4.39 12.90
C GLY A 190 -26.35 5.58 12.71
N ARG A 191 -26.79 6.24 13.79
CA ARG A 191 -27.62 7.46 13.71
C ARG A 191 -26.94 8.59 12.92
N PHE A 192 -25.62 8.75 13.09
CA PHE A 192 -24.84 9.72 12.33
C PHE A 192 -24.85 9.40 10.83
N LEU A 193 -24.64 8.13 10.44
CA LEU A 193 -24.68 7.73 9.04
C LEU A 193 -26.09 7.88 8.44
N ASP A 194 -27.13 7.51 9.20
CA ASP A 194 -28.53 7.66 8.77
C ASP A 194 -28.89 9.13 8.50
N HIS A 195 -28.40 10.06 9.35
CA HIS A 195 -28.59 11.50 9.15
C HIS A 195 -28.05 11.99 7.79
N TYR A 196 -26.94 11.42 7.34
CA TYR A 196 -26.34 11.74 6.03
C TYR A 196 -26.83 10.82 4.89
N ALA A 197 -27.79 9.94 5.13
CA ALA A 197 -28.27 8.92 4.19
C ALA A 197 -27.14 8.01 3.64
N ILE A 198 -26.15 7.70 4.49
CA ILE A 198 -25.02 6.84 4.15
C ILE A 198 -25.35 5.39 4.48
N ARG A 199 -25.16 4.47 3.53
CA ARG A 199 -25.31 3.04 3.78
C ARG A 199 -24.11 2.50 4.55
N HIS A 200 -24.33 2.01 5.76
CA HIS A 200 -23.31 1.32 6.54
C HIS A 200 -23.17 -0.14 6.08
N ILE A 201 -21.95 -0.54 5.76
CA ILE A 201 -21.59 -1.93 5.42
C ILE A 201 -20.64 -2.42 6.50
N VAL A 202 -21.05 -3.43 7.26
CA VAL A 202 -20.17 -4.07 8.24
C VAL A 202 -19.49 -5.28 7.61
N ALA A 203 -18.17 -5.35 7.68
CA ALA A 203 -17.38 -6.44 7.11
C ALA A 203 -17.81 -7.79 7.71
N ARG A 204 -17.96 -8.82 6.90
CA ARG A 204 -18.30 -10.17 7.40
C ARG A 204 -17.20 -10.72 8.29
N ARG A 205 -17.55 -11.29 9.44
CA ARG A 205 -16.60 -12.01 10.29
C ARG A 205 -15.92 -13.11 9.47
N ASN A 206 -14.60 -13.25 9.62
CA ASN A 206 -13.74 -14.21 8.90
C ASN A 206 -13.61 -13.99 7.37
N HIS A 207 -13.94 -12.82 6.84
CA HIS A 207 -13.62 -12.42 5.47
C HIS A 207 -12.61 -11.26 5.43
N PRO A 208 -11.31 -11.52 5.66
CA PRO A 208 -10.27 -10.49 5.76
C PRO A 208 -10.06 -9.70 4.46
N GLN A 209 -10.74 -10.08 3.38
CA GLN A 209 -10.62 -9.43 2.08
C GLN A 209 -11.36 -8.09 2.01
N THR A 210 -12.34 -7.87 2.89
CA THR A 210 -13.23 -6.71 2.83
C THR A 210 -12.49 -5.43 3.22
N ASN A 211 -11.62 -5.47 4.23
CA ASN A 211 -10.79 -4.33 4.69
C ASN A 211 -9.34 -4.36 4.15
N GLY A 212 -9.00 -5.32 3.28
CA GLY A 212 -7.63 -5.54 2.82
C GLY A 212 -6.96 -4.37 2.10
N LYS A 213 -7.72 -3.34 1.69
CA LYS A 213 -7.19 -2.14 1.05
C LYS A 213 -6.62 -1.18 2.09
N ILE A 214 -7.39 -0.86 3.13
CA ILE A 214 -6.93 0.00 4.23
C ILE A 214 -5.86 -0.69 5.08
N GLU A 215 -5.97 -2.01 5.33
CA GLU A 215 -4.93 -2.79 6.01
C GLU A 215 -3.58 -2.75 5.28
N ARG A 216 -3.60 -2.68 3.94
CA ARG A 216 -2.38 -2.54 3.14
C ARG A 216 -1.74 -1.17 3.34
N PHE A 217 -2.52 -0.11 3.47
CA PHE A 217 -2.04 1.21 3.85
C PHE A 217 -1.45 1.18 5.26
N PHE A 218 -2.15 0.62 6.22
CA PHE A 218 -1.68 0.52 7.61
C PHE A 218 -0.34 -0.20 7.77
N ARG A 219 -0.02 -1.18 6.93
CA ARG A 219 1.28 -1.87 6.95
C ARG A 219 2.47 -1.00 6.54
N GLU A 220 2.21 0.09 5.82
CA GLU A 220 3.28 1.03 5.42
C GLU A 220 3.59 2.06 6.51
N ILE A 221 2.63 2.37 7.39
CA ILE A 221 2.74 3.43 8.39
C ILE A 221 3.96 3.21 9.29
N ASP A 222 4.04 2.06 9.95
CA ASP A 222 5.12 1.78 10.91
C ASP A 222 6.50 1.91 10.26
N ARG A 223 6.62 1.48 9.01
CA ARG A 223 7.85 1.60 8.23
C ARG A 223 8.21 3.05 7.88
N LEU A 224 7.23 3.86 7.56
CA LEU A 224 7.44 5.28 7.20
C LEU A 224 7.74 6.12 8.44
N ILE A 225 7.03 5.90 9.54
CA ILE A 225 7.34 6.55 10.83
C ILE A 225 8.76 6.19 11.28
N ALA A 226 9.16 4.92 11.19
CA ALA A 226 10.54 4.51 11.50
C ALA A 226 11.59 5.12 10.54
N ALA A 227 11.19 5.58 9.36
CA ALA A 227 12.06 6.31 8.42
C ALA A 227 12.06 7.84 8.66
N GLY A 228 11.35 8.34 9.70
CA GLY A 228 11.30 9.74 10.09
C GLY A 228 10.19 10.56 9.43
N PHE A 229 9.18 9.92 8.85
CA PHE A 229 8.01 10.60 8.29
C PHE A 229 7.03 10.96 9.42
N THR A 230 6.44 12.14 9.36
CA THR A 230 5.27 12.50 10.18
C THR A 230 4.01 11.81 9.63
N MET A 231 2.90 11.85 10.37
CA MET A 231 1.64 11.29 9.84
C MET A 231 1.13 12.06 8.62
N ASP A 232 1.30 13.37 8.58
CA ASP A 232 0.96 14.19 7.40
C ASP A 232 1.79 13.75 6.18
N ASP A 233 3.11 13.54 6.36
CA ASP A 233 3.97 13.01 5.30
C ASP A 233 3.53 11.61 4.83
N VAL A 234 3.07 10.76 5.75
CA VAL A 234 2.57 9.40 5.42
C VAL A 234 1.30 9.47 4.57
N ILE A 235 0.38 10.38 4.90
CA ILE A 235 -0.85 10.59 4.14
C ILE A 235 -0.55 11.18 2.76
N ASP A 236 0.31 12.19 2.71
CA ASP A 236 0.74 12.78 1.44
C ASP A 236 1.48 11.75 0.56
N TRP A 237 2.37 10.96 1.16
CA TRP A 237 3.04 9.86 0.49
C TRP A 237 2.05 8.83 -0.10
N GLN A 238 1.02 8.44 0.66
CA GLN A 238 0.00 7.52 0.18
C GLN A 238 -0.82 8.12 -0.96
N ASN A 239 -1.20 9.39 -0.85
CA ASN A 239 -2.13 10.04 -1.77
C ASN A 239 -1.44 10.53 -3.05
N ARG A 240 -0.23 11.12 -2.96
CA ARG A 240 0.42 11.87 -4.04
C ARG A 240 1.72 11.27 -4.55
N ILE A 241 2.41 10.48 -3.73
CA ILE A 241 3.77 10.01 -4.09
C ILE A 241 3.78 8.56 -4.52
N LYS A 242 3.03 7.68 -3.84
CA LYS A 242 3.07 6.24 -4.09
C LYS A 242 2.24 5.82 -5.31
N PRO A 243 2.87 5.37 -6.42
CA PRO A 243 2.13 4.75 -7.52
C PRO A 243 1.58 3.38 -7.10
N HIS A 244 0.32 3.12 -7.42
CA HIS A 244 -0.35 1.88 -7.09
C HIS A 244 -0.49 0.95 -8.31
N ALA A 245 0.02 -0.27 -8.21
CA ALA A 245 -0.08 -1.26 -9.29
C ALA A 245 -1.54 -1.60 -9.68
N SER A 246 -2.48 -1.46 -8.75
CA SER A 246 -3.90 -1.68 -9.02
C SER A 246 -4.59 -0.49 -9.69
N LEU A 247 -3.91 0.62 -9.83
CA LEU A 247 -4.37 1.86 -10.46
C LEU A 247 -3.50 2.19 -11.68
N ASP A 248 -3.00 1.17 -12.37
CA ASP A 248 -2.09 1.31 -13.52
C ASP A 248 -0.88 2.19 -13.22
N TYR A 249 -0.39 2.11 -11.99
CA TYR A 249 0.73 2.90 -11.45
C TYR A 249 0.48 4.41 -11.38
N LYS A 250 -0.78 4.84 -11.42
CA LYS A 250 -1.15 6.21 -11.04
C LYS A 250 -1.13 6.37 -9.53
N VAL A 251 -1.01 7.62 -9.06
CA VAL A 251 -1.16 7.96 -7.64
C VAL A 251 -2.65 8.07 -7.29
N PRO A 252 -3.03 7.79 -6.04
CA PRO A 252 -4.41 7.82 -5.58
C PRO A 252 -5.15 9.12 -5.86
N GLU A 253 -4.54 10.28 -5.66
CA GLU A 253 -5.16 11.59 -5.87
C GLU A 253 -5.60 11.77 -7.34
N THR A 254 -4.75 11.44 -8.29
CA THR A 254 -5.10 11.51 -9.72
C THR A 254 -6.31 10.63 -10.04
N VAL A 255 -6.32 9.38 -9.52
CA VAL A 255 -7.44 8.45 -9.77
C VAL A 255 -8.70 8.87 -9.03
N PHE A 256 -8.57 9.48 -7.83
CA PHE A 256 -9.70 10.01 -7.09
C PHE A 256 -10.46 11.06 -7.91
N VAL A 257 -9.74 12.00 -8.50
CA VAL A 257 -10.32 13.04 -9.35
C VAL A 257 -10.88 12.46 -10.67
N GLU A 258 -10.11 11.62 -11.36
CA GLU A 258 -10.53 11.00 -12.63
C GLU A 258 -11.80 10.14 -12.50
N ARG A 259 -12.02 9.53 -11.34
CA ARG A 259 -13.17 8.65 -11.07
C ARG A 259 -14.30 9.33 -10.30
N LEU A 260 -14.23 10.64 -10.05
CA LEU A 260 -15.37 11.37 -9.49
C LEU A 260 -16.55 11.31 -10.49
N PRO A 261 -17.77 11.02 -10.00
CA PRO A 261 -18.95 11.12 -10.84
C PRO A 261 -19.16 12.59 -11.29
N PRO A 262 -19.67 12.81 -12.51
CA PRO A 262 -19.79 14.15 -13.10
C PRO A 262 -20.47 15.18 -12.22
N GLU A 263 -21.52 14.79 -11.51
CA GLU A 263 -22.28 15.63 -10.59
C GLU A 263 -21.48 16.11 -9.37
N ARG A 264 -20.36 15.47 -9.05
CA ARG A 264 -19.48 15.81 -7.93
C ARG A 264 -18.26 16.63 -8.31
N ILE A 265 -17.90 16.66 -9.61
CA ILE A 265 -16.72 17.36 -10.10
C ILE A 265 -16.79 18.85 -9.81
N PHE A 266 -17.93 19.48 -10.05
CA PHE A 266 -18.12 20.92 -9.78
C PHE A 266 -17.97 21.27 -8.30
N GLY A 267 -18.57 20.51 -7.40
CA GLY A 267 -18.45 20.74 -5.97
C GLY A 267 -17.03 20.53 -5.43
N TYR A 268 -16.26 19.62 -6.05
CA TYR A 268 -14.86 19.40 -5.73
C TYR A 268 -13.99 20.59 -6.20
N ALA A 269 -14.19 21.04 -7.43
CA ALA A 269 -13.45 22.16 -8.01
C ALA A 269 -13.69 23.48 -7.25
N GLN A 270 -14.92 23.77 -6.85
CA GLN A 270 -15.23 24.95 -6.05
C GLN A 270 -14.53 24.95 -4.69
N ARG A 271 -14.46 23.80 -4.01
CA ARG A 271 -13.77 23.68 -2.71
C ARG A 271 -12.25 23.83 -2.83
N TRP A 272 -11.69 23.39 -3.94
CA TRP A 272 -10.24 23.50 -4.22
C TRP A 272 -9.80 24.94 -4.56
N LEU A 273 -10.69 25.73 -5.11
CA LEU A 273 -10.40 27.13 -5.45
C LEU A 273 -10.56 28.10 -4.26
N CYS A 274 -11.11 27.61 -3.13
CA CYS A 274 -11.29 28.39 -1.91
C CYS A 274 -10.23 28.13 -0.83
N GLU A 275 -9.29 27.19 -1.06
CA GLU A 275 -8.07 26.96 -0.26
C GLU A 275 -6.86 27.64 -0.90
#